data_fa6ca96f9420a73c574d2de257d2e1ea
#
_entry.id   fa6ca96f9420a73c574d2de257d2e1ea
#
_cell.length_a   1.000
_cell.length_b   1.000
_cell.length_c   1.000
_cell.angle_alpha   90.00
_cell.angle_beta   90.00
_cell.angle_gamma   90.00
#
_symmetry.space_group_name_H-M   'P 1'
#
loop_
_entity.id
_entity.type
_entity.pdbx_description
1 polymer ?
#
loop_
_entity_poly.entity_id
_entity_poly.type
_entity_poly.pdbx_seq_one_letter_code
_entity_poly.pdbx_strand_id
1 'polypeptide(L)'
;MFNSGCTHHMTGEKDMFTTYQPYESSSEFISFPDDSTSPVIGEGKIAISQDHSITNVYHVQSIGYNLLSVSQICKLGYNCLFTDTGVTVMKREDSSIAFMGCLKGILYLVDFTTNGVTPETCLMAKKQCGLALALPASSCWDEELGQTL
;
A
#
# COMPACT_ATOMS: atom_id res chain seq x y z
N MET A 1 4.77 16.53 13.96
CA MET A 1 5.72 15.98 12.98
C MET A 1 4.91 15.13 12.02
N PHE A 2 4.75 15.61 10.80
CA PHE A 2 3.89 14.99 9.82
C PHE A 2 4.57 13.75 9.27
N ASN A 3 3.92 12.60 9.46
CA ASN A 3 4.33 11.40 8.80
C ASN A 3 3.73 11.46 7.40
N SER A 4 4.54 11.77 6.41
CA SER A 4 4.14 11.94 5.00
C SER A 4 3.68 10.62 4.34
N GLY A 5 2.97 9.81 5.07
CA GLY A 5 2.53 8.50 4.64
C GLY A 5 3.59 7.42 4.85
N CYS A 6 3.21 6.21 4.52
CA CYS A 6 4.07 5.06 4.64
C CYS A 6 5.24 5.14 3.65
N THR A 7 6.46 5.13 4.14
CA THR A 7 7.66 5.18 3.30
C THR A 7 8.02 3.84 2.67
N HIS A 8 7.50 2.75 3.23
CA HIS A 8 7.72 1.38 2.76
C HIS A 8 6.39 0.64 2.68
N HIS A 9 6.32 -0.30 1.75
CA HIS A 9 5.26 -1.32 1.80
C HIS A 9 5.47 -2.16 3.04
N MET A 10 4.40 -2.55 3.73
CA MET A 10 4.52 -3.38 4.92
C MET A 10 3.30 -4.28 5.14
N THR A 11 3.55 -5.44 5.73
CA THR A 11 2.53 -6.40 6.12
C THR A 11 2.92 -7.09 7.43
N GLY A 12 1.92 -7.48 8.21
CA GLY A 12 2.09 -8.37 9.35
C GLY A 12 1.92 -9.85 9.00
N GLU A 13 1.58 -10.17 7.75
CA GLU A 13 1.20 -11.51 7.32
C GLU A 13 2.32 -12.15 6.47
N LYS A 14 3.06 -13.09 7.06
CA LYS A 14 4.14 -13.80 6.39
C LYS A 14 3.67 -14.56 5.15
N ASP A 15 2.46 -15.09 5.17
CA ASP A 15 1.91 -15.92 4.09
C ASP A 15 1.64 -15.14 2.79
N MET A 16 1.66 -13.81 2.84
CA MET A 16 1.54 -12.97 1.64
C MET A 16 2.79 -12.98 0.76
N PHE A 17 3.94 -13.33 1.31
CA PHE A 17 5.20 -13.28 0.57
C PHE A 17 5.38 -14.47 -0.38
N THR A 18 5.74 -14.18 -1.63
CA THR A 18 6.19 -15.17 -2.61
C THR A 18 7.67 -15.50 -2.47
N THR A 19 8.47 -14.51 -2.06
CA THR A 19 9.85 -14.68 -1.60
C THR A 19 10.02 -13.92 -0.31
N TYR A 20 10.74 -14.49 0.64
CA TYR A 20 10.89 -13.92 1.97
C TYR A 20 12.30 -14.12 2.52
N GLN A 21 12.87 -13.04 3.04
CA GLN A 21 14.15 -13.00 3.72
C GLN A 21 13.91 -12.59 5.17
N PRO A 22 14.06 -13.49 6.14
CA PRO A 22 14.00 -13.10 7.54
C PRO A 22 15.25 -12.29 7.93
N TYR A 23 15.10 -11.38 8.87
CA TYR A 23 16.23 -10.70 9.49
C TYR A 23 16.70 -11.49 10.72
N GLU A 24 18.01 -11.66 10.87
CA GLU A 24 18.61 -12.33 12.05
C GLU A 24 18.48 -11.48 13.31
N SER A 25 18.52 -10.17 13.16
CA SER A 25 18.28 -9.19 14.22
C SER A 25 17.56 -7.96 13.68
N SER A 26 16.53 -7.52 14.39
CA SER A 26 15.80 -6.32 14.00
C SER A 26 16.59 -5.08 14.39
N SER A 27 17.22 -4.44 13.42
CA SER A 27 17.86 -3.13 13.59
C SER A 27 16.95 -1.98 13.17
N GLU A 28 15.84 -2.27 12.54
CA GLU A 28 14.90 -1.31 11.99
C GLU A 28 13.53 -1.42 12.66
N PHE A 29 12.94 -0.28 13.02
CA PHE A 29 11.65 -0.18 13.67
C PHE A 29 10.75 0.79 12.91
N ILE A 30 9.49 0.44 12.81
CA ILE A 30 8.46 1.33 12.29
C ILE A 30 7.80 2.05 13.45
N SER A 31 7.71 3.38 13.35
CA SER A 31 7.00 4.22 14.32
C SER A 31 5.61 4.55 13.81
N PHE A 32 4.63 4.42 14.68
CA PHE A 32 3.24 4.75 14.41
C PHE A 32 2.84 6.11 14.99
N PRO A 33 1.73 6.72 14.52
CA PRO A 33 1.27 8.02 15.01
C PRO A 33 0.93 8.08 16.51
N ASP A 34 0.70 6.93 17.15
CA ASP A 34 0.46 6.78 18.58
C ASP A 34 1.73 6.63 19.42
N ASP A 35 2.90 6.95 18.83
CA ASP A 35 4.24 6.77 19.38
C ASP A 35 4.64 5.32 19.67
N SER A 36 3.83 4.33 19.32
CA SER A 36 4.23 2.94 19.37
C SER A 36 5.24 2.60 18.27
N THR A 37 6.04 1.57 18.52
CA THR A 37 7.01 1.07 17.54
C THR A 37 6.89 -0.43 17.37
N SER A 38 7.14 -0.93 16.17
CA SER A 38 7.22 -2.36 15.90
C SER A 38 8.46 -2.70 15.09
N PRO A 39 9.15 -3.81 15.44
CA PRO A 39 10.33 -4.22 14.70
C PRO A 39 10.00 -4.75 13.32
N VAL A 40 10.86 -4.46 12.35
CA VAL A 40 10.87 -5.11 11.04
C VAL A 40 11.62 -6.44 11.19
N ILE A 41 10.95 -7.55 10.96
CA ILE A 41 11.49 -8.89 11.18
C ILE A 41 11.88 -9.63 9.89
N GLY A 42 11.69 -9.00 8.75
CA GLY A 42 12.09 -9.53 7.45
C GLY A 42 11.58 -8.65 6.32
N GLU A 43 11.91 -9.03 5.11
CA GLU A 43 11.44 -8.37 3.89
C GLU A 43 11.20 -9.39 2.78
N GLY A 44 10.50 -8.96 1.73
CA GLY A 44 10.29 -9.84 0.61
C GLY A 44 9.47 -9.23 -0.51
N LYS A 45 8.93 -10.13 -1.31
CA LYS A 45 8.16 -9.83 -2.51
C LYS A 45 6.75 -10.40 -2.36
N ILE A 46 5.76 -9.62 -2.78
CA ILE A 46 4.36 -10.02 -2.82
C ILE A 46 3.87 -9.99 -4.27
N ALA A 47 3.20 -11.05 -4.72
CA ALA A 47 2.54 -11.04 -6.01
C ALA A 47 1.24 -10.23 -5.97
N ILE A 48 1.05 -9.36 -6.95
CA ILE A 48 -0.20 -8.62 -7.16
C ILE A 48 -1.09 -9.35 -8.17
N SER A 49 -0.47 -9.83 -9.24
CA SER A 49 -1.09 -10.60 -10.30
C SER A 49 -0.05 -11.58 -10.88
N GLN A 50 -0.42 -12.32 -11.92
CA GLN A 50 0.53 -13.22 -12.60
C GLN A 50 1.78 -12.48 -13.13
N ASP A 51 1.61 -11.24 -13.59
CA ASP A 51 2.66 -10.46 -14.25
C ASP A 51 3.23 -9.32 -13.40
N HIS A 52 2.63 -9.04 -12.24
CA HIS A 52 3.02 -7.91 -11.41
C HIS A 52 3.29 -8.34 -9.98
N SER A 53 4.35 -7.77 -9.42
CA SER A 53 4.72 -7.98 -8.02
C SER A 53 5.30 -6.72 -7.41
N ILE A 54 5.18 -6.64 -6.10
CA ILE A 54 5.76 -5.58 -5.29
C ILE A 54 6.96 -6.15 -4.54
N THR A 55 8.09 -5.49 -4.67
CA THR A 55 9.34 -5.82 -3.98
C THR A 55 9.55 -4.92 -2.79
N ASN A 56 10.50 -5.26 -1.92
CA ASN A 56 10.88 -4.47 -0.74
C ASN A 56 9.69 -4.21 0.20
N VAL A 57 8.90 -5.25 0.42
CA VAL A 57 7.81 -5.22 1.40
C VAL A 57 8.36 -5.66 2.75
N TYR A 58 8.20 -4.82 3.75
CA TYR A 58 8.62 -5.14 5.11
C TYR A 58 7.62 -6.07 5.80
N HIS A 59 8.15 -7.08 6.47
CA HIS A 59 7.41 -7.85 7.44
C HIS A 59 7.55 -7.20 8.81
N VAL A 60 6.49 -6.60 9.30
CA VAL A 60 6.47 -5.86 10.55
C VAL A 60 5.73 -6.67 11.60
N GLN A 61 6.37 -6.91 12.74
CA GLN A 61 5.79 -7.69 13.81
C GLN A 61 4.53 -7.00 14.37
N SER A 62 3.47 -7.79 14.58
CA SER A 62 2.24 -7.34 15.26
C SER A 62 1.48 -6.19 14.58
N ILE A 63 1.78 -5.87 13.31
CA ILE A 63 0.93 -4.95 12.56
C ILE A 63 -0.35 -5.66 12.11
N GLY A 64 -1.50 -5.08 12.42
CA GLY A 64 -2.82 -5.67 12.14
C GLY A 64 -3.38 -5.37 10.75
N TYR A 65 -2.61 -4.74 9.85
CA TYR A 65 -3.04 -4.32 8.54
C TYR A 65 -1.88 -4.34 7.54
N ASN A 66 -2.22 -4.30 6.26
CA ASN A 66 -1.27 -4.32 5.15
C ASN A 66 -1.27 -2.95 4.47
N LEU A 67 -0.10 -2.37 4.27
CA LEU A 67 0.07 -1.02 3.73
C LEU A 67 0.87 -1.03 2.44
N LEU A 68 0.38 -0.31 1.44
CA LEU A 68 1.11 0.02 0.21
C LEU A 68 1.60 1.47 0.26
N SER A 69 2.88 1.66 0.07
CA SER A 69 3.47 2.98 -0.05
C SER A 69 3.27 3.55 -1.46
N VAL A 70 2.51 4.63 -1.57
CA VAL A 70 2.28 5.33 -2.84
C VAL A 70 3.60 5.84 -3.43
N SER A 71 4.49 6.39 -2.59
CA SER A 71 5.79 6.89 -3.05
C SER A 71 6.66 5.78 -3.66
N GLN A 72 6.64 4.59 -3.09
CA GLN A 72 7.38 3.44 -3.64
C GLN A 72 6.78 2.96 -4.96
N ILE A 73 5.45 2.92 -5.07
CA ILE A 73 4.76 2.58 -6.32
C ILE A 73 5.17 3.57 -7.43
N CYS A 74 5.15 4.87 -7.14
CA CYS A 74 5.55 5.90 -8.09
C CYS A 74 7.03 5.78 -8.50
N LYS A 75 7.92 5.45 -7.57
CA LYS A 75 9.36 5.23 -7.87
C LYS A 75 9.57 4.02 -8.81
N LEU A 76 8.72 3.03 -8.74
CA LEU A 76 8.76 1.86 -9.63
C LEU A 76 8.22 2.12 -11.05
N GLY A 77 7.87 3.36 -11.37
CA GLY A 77 7.41 3.75 -12.71
C GLY A 77 5.91 3.65 -12.92
N TYR A 78 5.14 3.68 -11.84
CA TYR A 78 3.68 3.73 -11.90
C TYR A 78 3.15 5.12 -11.55
N ASN A 79 1.96 5.43 -12.03
CA ASN A 79 1.17 6.58 -11.62
C ASN A 79 -0.05 6.09 -10.84
N CYS A 80 -0.39 6.81 -9.76
CA CYS A 80 -1.58 6.53 -8.95
C CYS A 80 -2.59 7.66 -9.15
N LEU A 81 -3.76 7.33 -9.67
CA LEU A 81 -4.87 8.25 -9.84
C LEU A 81 -5.92 7.98 -8.76
N PHE A 82 -6.07 8.91 -7.83
CA PHE A 82 -7.07 8.86 -6.75
C PHE A 82 -8.31 9.64 -7.14
N THR A 83 -9.46 9.05 -6.88
CA THR A 83 -10.78 9.65 -7.11
C THR A 83 -11.65 9.47 -5.87
N ASP A 84 -12.83 10.06 -5.86
CA ASP A 84 -13.84 9.90 -4.81
C ASP A 84 -14.42 8.48 -4.71
N THR A 85 -14.15 7.62 -5.68
CA THR A 85 -14.64 6.23 -5.70
C THR A 85 -13.54 5.20 -5.51
N GLY A 86 -12.29 5.54 -5.85
CA GLY A 86 -11.19 4.59 -5.75
C GLY A 86 -9.87 5.10 -6.29
N VAL A 87 -8.95 4.18 -6.50
CA VAL A 87 -7.63 4.44 -7.02
C VAL A 87 -7.33 3.55 -8.22
N THR A 88 -6.70 4.11 -9.24
CA THR A 88 -6.18 3.37 -10.39
C THR A 88 -4.67 3.53 -10.44
N VAL A 89 -3.96 2.41 -10.48
CA VAL A 89 -2.51 2.37 -10.63
C VAL A 89 -2.16 1.92 -12.04
N MET A 90 -1.43 2.75 -12.75
CA MET A 90 -1.11 2.59 -14.17
C MET A 90 0.39 2.62 -14.39
N LYS A 91 0.90 1.83 -15.33
CA LYS A 91 2.28 1.97 -15.80
C LYS A 91 2.46 3.33 -16.46
N ARG A 92 3.55 4.03 -16.11
CA ARG A 92 3.88 5.33 -16.71
C ARG A 92 4.23 5.22 -18.18
N GLU A 93 4.83 4.10 -18.57
CA GLU A 93 5.35 3.86 -19.92
C GLU A 93 4.25 3.80 -20.98
N ASP A 94 3.20 3.04 -20.73
CA ASP A 94 2.15 2.74 -21.72
C ASP A 94 0.72 3.04 -21.22
N SER A 95 0.60 3.58 -20.00
CA SER A 95 -0.68 3.85 -19.34
C SER A 95 -1.58 2.62 -19.13
N SER A 96 -1.03 1.41 -19.23
CA SER A 96 -1.78 0.19 -18.92
C SER A 96 -2.09 0.11 -17.43
N ILE A 97 -3.28 -0.37 -17.10
CA ILE A 97 -3.72 -0.53 -15.71
C ILE A 97 -3.02 -1.74 -15.10
N ALA A 98 -2.29 -1.51 -14.01
CA ALA A 98 -1.67 -2.58 -13.23
C ALA A 98 -2.65 -3.17 -12.22
N PHE A 99 -3.34 -2.32 -11.48
CA PHE A 99 -4.38 -2.72 -10.54
C PHE A 99 -5.24 -1.51 -10.14
N MET A 100 -6.37 -1.80 -9.51
CA MET A 100 -7.32 -0.81 -9.03
C MET A 100 -7.68 -1.08 -7.57
N GLY A 101 -8.16 -0.05 -6.89
CA GLY A 101 -8.69 -0.14 -5.53
C GLY A 101 -9.92 0.72 -5.35
N CYS A 102 -10.66 0.46 -4.28
CA CYS A 102 -11.87 1.19 -3.92
C CYS A 102 -11.64 2.07 -2.70
N LEU A 103 -12.30 3.22 -2.68
CA LEU A 103 -12.41 4.03 -1.48
C LEU A 103 -13.46 3.44 -0.53
N LYS A 104 -13.06 3.14 0.70
CA LYS A 104 -13.96 2.74 1.79
C LYS A 104 -13.71 3.62 3.02
N GLY A 105 -14.68 4.46 3.34
CA GLY A 105 -14.48 5.50 4.34
C GLY A 105 -13.39 6.47 3.88
N ILE A 106 -12.27 6.47 4.57
CA ILE A 106 -11.10 7.30 4.27
C ILE A 106 -9.91 6.50 3.71
N LEU A 107 -10.08 5.19 3.47
CA LEU A 107 -9.00 4.30 3.05
C LEU A 107 -9.22 3.79 1.62
N TYR A 108 -8.18 3.84 0.82
CA TYR A 108 -8.13 3.17 -0.47
C TYR A 108 -7.66 1.73 -0.28
N LEU A 109 -8.54 0.77 -0.56
CA LEU A 109 -8.27 -0.66 -0.40
C LEU A 109 -8.09 -1.32 -1.75
N VAL A 110 -7.07 -2.16 -1.85
CA VAL A 110 -6.77 -2.96 -3.03
C VAL A 110 -6.97 -4.44 -2.70
N ASP A 111 -7.68 -5.15 -3.55
CA ASP A 111 -7.81 -6.59 -3.47
C ASP A 111 -7.06 -7.24 -4.63
N PHE A 112 -6.05 -8.03 -4.31
CA PHE A 112 -5.24 -8.73 -5.31
C PHE A 112 -5.73 -10.15 -5.61
N THR A 113 -6.78 -10.61 -4.94
CA THR A 113 -7.31 -11.98 -5.12
C THR A 113 -8.13 -12.12 -6.39
N THR A 114 -8.59 -11.02 -6.97
CA THR A 114 -9.40 -11.02 -8.18
C THR A 114 -8.63 -10.43 -9.36
N ASN A 115 -8.40 -11.24 -10.37
CA ASN A 115 -7.89 -10.78 -11.67
C ASN A 115 -8.95 -9.91 -12.35
N GLY A 116 -8.80 -8.60 -12.27
CA GLY A 116 -9.73 -7.64 -12.84
C GLY A 116 -10.66 -7.04 -11.78
N VAL A 117 -10.12 -6.17 -10.95
CA VAL A 117 -10.87 -5.43 -9.95
C VAL A 117 -11.75 -4.40 -10.65
N THR A 118 -13.05 -4.71 -10.79
CA THR A 118 -14.04 -3.70 -11.07
C THR A 118 -14.47 -3.03 -9.74
N PRO A 119 -14.95 -1.78 -9.76
CA PRO A 119 -15.51 -1.12 -8.56
C PRO A 119 -16.57 -1.97 -7.84
N GLU A 120 -17.30 -2.78 -8.57
CA GLU A 120 -18.31 -3.70 -8.04
C GLU A 120 -17.69 -4.87 -7.27
N THR A 121 -16.55 -5.39 -7.72
CA THR A 121 -15.81 -6.47 -7.05
C THR A 121 -15.26 -6.02 -5.69
N CYS A 122 -14.85 -4.78 -5.57
CA CYS A 122 -14.42 -4.20 -4.30
C CYS A 122 -15.54 -4.15 -3.25
N LEU A 123 -16.80 -4.00 -3.66
CA LEU A 123 -17.95 -4.02 -2.75
C LEU A 123 -18.21 -5.41 -2.15
N MET A 124 -17.81 -6.47 -2.84
CA MET A 124 -17.98 -7.86 -2.42
C MET A 124 -16.83 -8.36 -1.52
N ALA A 125 -15.67 -7.74 -1.55
CA ALA A 125 -14.48 -8.14 -0.79
C ALA A 125 -14.56 -7.80 0.70
N LYS A 126 -15.71 -7.94 1.34
CA LYS A 126 -15.92 -7.63 2.77
C LYS A 126 -15.17 -8.54 3.74
N LYS A 127 -14.47 -9.58 3.29
CA LYS A 127 -13.89 -10.61 4.16
C LYS A 127 -12.38 -10.86 4.02
N GLN A 128 -11.73 -10.32 3.03
CA GLN A 128 -10.26 -10.44 2.91
C GLN A 128 -9.70 -9.04 2.75
N CYS A 129 -9.07 -8.57 3.81
CA CYS A 129 -8.34 -7.31 3.78
C CYS A 129 -7.21 -7.42 2.77
N GLY A 130 -7.40 -6.81 1.61
CA GLY A 130 -6.31 -6.52 0.71
C GLY A 130 -5.34 -5.50 1.33
N LEU A 131 -4.37 -5.07 0.55
CA LEU A 131 -3.43 -4.05 0.97
C LEU A 131 -4.11 -2.69 0.98
N ALA A 132 -3.99 -1.95 2.07
CA ALA A 132 -4.42 -0.56 2.14
C ALA A 132 -3.35 0.36 1.54
N LEU A 133 -3.76 1.29 0.68
CA LEU A 133 -2.88 2.36 0.23
C LEU A 133 -2.85 3.45 1.29
N ALA A 134 -1.67 3.67 1.88
CA ALA A 134 -1.47 4.78 2.80
C ALA A 134 -1.33 6.08 2.01
N LEU A 135 -2.27 6.98 2.19
CA LEU A 135 -2.16 8.35 1.72
C LEU A 135 -1.25 9.16 2.65
N PRO A 136 -0.55 10.17 2.13
CA PRO A 136 0.07 11.16 3.00
C PRO A 136 -0.99 11.78 3.90
N ALA A 137 -0.59 12.15 5.12
CA ALA A 137 -1.49 12.75 6.08
C ALA A 137 -2.24 13.95 5.45
N SER A 138 -3.55 14.01 5.68
CA SER A 138 -4.45 15.00 5.08
C SER A 138 -3.97 16.46 5.23
N SER A 139 -3.25 16.76 6.30
CA SER A 139 -2.66 18.08 6.54
C SER A 139 -1.62 18.54 5.51
N CYS A 140 -0.93 17.63 4.82
CA CYS A 140 -0.03 18.01 3.72
C CYS A 140 -0.78 18.36 2.44
N TRP A 141 -1.96 17.79 2.26
CA TRP A 141 -2.80 18.05 1.08
C TRP A 141 -3.57 19.35 1.19
N ASP A 142 -4.04 19.68 2.40
CA ASP A 142 -4.83 20.89 2.65
C ASP A 142 -3.99 22.16 2.50
N GLU A 143 -2.67 22.10 2.77
CA GLU A 143 -1.79 23.25 2.59
C GLU A 143 -1.33 23.45 1.14
N GLU A 144 -1.03 22.39 0.40
CA GLU A 144 -0.54 22.51 -0.99
C GLU A 144 -1.65 22.63 -2.02
N LEU A 145 -2.72 21.84 -1.90
CA LEU A 145 -3.83 21.88 -2.84
C LEU A 145 -4.84 22.99 -2.55
N GLY A 146 -5.02 23.38 -1.30
CA GLY A 146 -5.85 24.51 -0.92
C GLY A 146 -5.32 25.86 -1.39
N GLN A 147 -4.01 25.96 -1.64
CA GLN A 147 -3.39 27.19 -2.18
C GLN A 147 -3.33 27.22 -3.70
N THR A 148 -3.49 26.08 -4.38
CA THR A 148 -3.43 25.99 -5.85
C THR A 148 -4.81 25.97 -6.50
N LEU A 149 -5.84 25.79 -5.73
CA LEU A 149 -7.23 25.81 -6.15
C LEU A 149 -7.92 27.11 -5.68
#